data_714ab246e1ee34bf67addc2a7faa0e48
#
_entry.id   714ab246e1ee34bf67addc2a7faa0e48
#
_cell.length_a   1.000
_cell.length_b   1.000
_cell.length_c   1.000
_cell.angle_alpha   90.00
_cell.angle_beta   90.00
_cell.angle_gamma   90.00
#
_symmetry.space_group_name_H-M   'P 1'
#
loop_
_entity.id
_entity.type
_entity.pdbx_description
1 polymer ?
#
loop_
_entity_poly.entity_id
_entity_poly.type
_entity_poly.pdbx_seq_one_letter_code
_entity_poly.pdbx_strand_id
1 'polypeptide(L)'
;MTGDILLDRGVRRAIDREGIDALFSAAIDSVFKKADVVVGNLECPATKINAPVFKQYIFRAEPEWLADLRRHGITHLNLANNHSIDQGREGLMDTYRNVAAAGIVPVGAGRTMQEAVRPVLLSERPRRVWLVASLQMALENYAHLPDRPSVSQQPIDSLVQCISRLRRADPRCYIIVSLHWGWENHEEVVPRQRYDAHRLIDAGADALVCHHTHTRQPSETYREKPIFYGIGNFIFDPQHDINRRAAIVCLRITDSTADVEYIPININGCRPEFEGYLSDLNLSF
;
A
#
# COMPACT_ATOMS: atom_id res chain seq x y z
N MET A 1 7.87 2.25 1.89
CA MET A 1 6.51 1.97 1.40
C MET A 1 6.34 2.65 0.06
N THR A 2 5.71 1.99 -0.90
CA THR A 2 5.49 2.51 -2.27
C THR A 2 4.02 2.78 -2.50
N GLY A 3 3.71 3.59 -3.53
CA GLY A 3 2.35 3.85 -3.99
C GLY A 3 1.66 2.66 -4.65
N ASP A 4 0.61 2.95 -5.41
CA ASP A 4 -0.29 1.96 -6.00
C ASP A 4 0.38 1.19 -7.14
N ILE A 5 0.20 -0.13 -7.14
CA ILE A 5 0.71 -1.09 -8.12
C ILE A 5 -0.48 -1.70 -8.86
N LEU A 6 -0.65 -1.33 -10.12
CA LEU A 6 -1.62 -1.91 -11.04
C LEU A 6 -0.88 -2.71 -12.12
N LEU A 7 -1.13 -4.01 -12.22
CA LEU A 7 -0.52 -4.88 -13.22
C LEU A 7 -1.52 -5.25 -14.33
N ASP A 8 -2.29 -4.26 -14.79
CA ASP A 8 -3.29 -4.42 -15.85
C ASP A 8 -3.26 -3.22 -16.80
N ARG A 9 -4.19 -3.10 -17.72
CA ARG A 9 -4.36 -1.99 -18.66
C ARG A 9 -3.06 -1.65 -19.43
N GLY A 10 -2.56 -0.42 -19.29
CA GLY A 10 -1.33 0.07 -19.91
C GLY A 10 -0.09 -0.63 -19.40
N VAL A 11 -0.07 -0.99 -18.13
CA VAL A 11 1.04 -1.73 -17.50
C VAL A 11 1.14 -3.13 -18.09
N ARG A 12 0.01 -3.87 -18.24
CA ARG A 12 -0.01 -5.18 -18.92
C ARG A 12 0.59 -5.09 -20.33
N ARG A 13 0.16 -4.09 -21.12
CA ARG A 13 0.72 -3.87 -22.46
C ARG A 13 2.23 -3.58 -22.45
N ALA A 14 2.72 -2.88 -21.45
CA ALA A 14 4.15 -2.63 -21.27
C ALA A 14 4.90 -3.93 -20.94
N ILE A 15 4.36 -4.74 -20.02
CA ILE A 15 4.93 -6.04 -19.64
C ILE A 15 4.96 -6.99 -20.84
N ASP A 16 3.86 -7.08 -21.60
CA ASP A 16 3.77 -7.95 -22.79
C ASP A 16 4.80 -7.58 -23.87
N ARG A 17 5.17 -6.30 -23.96
CA ARG A 17 6.11 -5.79 -24.97
C ARG A 17 7.57 -5.88 -24.52
N GLU A 18 7.87 -5.59 -23.25
CA GLU A 18 9.24 -5.34 -22.76
C GLU A 18 9.63 -6.24 -21.58
N GLY A 19 8.68 -7.02 -21.05
CA GLY A 19 8.86 -7.79 -19.82
C GLY A 19 8.66 -6.93 -18.58
N ILE A 20 8.35 -7.59 -17.46
CA ILE A 20 8.07 -6.91 -16.18
C ILE A 20 9.31 -6.21 -15.59
N ASP A 21 10.51 -6.72 -15.85
CA ASP A 21 11.77 -6.12 -15.38
C ASP A 21 11.95 -4.71 -15.91
N ALA A 22 11.39 -4.41 -17.07
CA ALA A 22 11.43 -3.08 -17.63
C ALA A 22 10.67 -2.02 -16.81
N LEU A 23 9.83 -2.43 -15.86
CA LEU A 23 9.13 -1.53 -14.93
C LEU A 23 10.00 -1.08 -13.76
N PHE A 24 11.16 -1.71 -13.56
CA PHE A 24 12.07 -1.40 -12.47
C PHE A 24 13.39 -0.85 -13.02
N SER A 25 13.82 0.27 -12.48
CA SER A 25 15.16 0.80 -12.75
C SER A 25 16.18 0.24 -11.76
N ALA A 26 17.45 0.20 -12.17
CA ALA A 26 18.53 -0.16 -11.27
C ALA A 26 18.59 0.72 -10.01
N ALA A 27 18.11 1.95 -10.11
CA ALA A 27 18.01 2.89 -9.01
C ALA A 27 16.97 2.45 -7.99
N ILE A 28 15.76 2.08 -8.44
CA ILE A 28 14.70 1.53 -7.58
C ILE A 28 15.15 0.23 -6.92
N ASP A 29 15.74 -0.69 -7.68
CA ASP A 29 16.29 -1.94 -7.15
C ASP A 29 17.36 -1.70 -6.08
N SER A 30 18.21 -0.69 -6.26
CA SER A 30 19.23 -0.33 -5.27
C SER A 30 18.61 0.14 -3.95
N VAL A 31 17.54 0.91 -3.99
CA VAL A 31 16.79 1.36 -2.80
C VAL A 31 16.13 0.16 -2.11
N PHE A 32 15.45 -0.69 -2.88
CA PHE A 32 14.73 -1.84 -2.32
C PHE A 32 15.67 -2.89 -1.71
N LYS A 33 16.84 -3.13 -2.32
CA LYS A 33 17.86 -4.05 -1.78
C LYS A 33 18.46 -3.63 -0.45
N LYS A 34 18.40 -2.34 -0.13
CA LYS A 34 18.88 -1.81 1.15
C LYS A 34 17.80 -1.85 2.25
N ALA A 35 16.53 -2.06 1.89
CA ALA A 35 15.42 -2.10 2.82
C ALA A 35 15.18 -3.52 3.33
N ASP A 36 14.99 -3.70 4.65
CA ASP A 36 14.58 -4.97 5.24
C ASP A 36 13.15 -5.36 4.83
N VAL A 37 12.29 -4.35 4.64
CA VAL A 37 10.88 -4.50 4.31
C VAL A 37 10.47 -3.50 3.25
N VAL A 38 9.87 -3.98 2.15
CA VAL A 38 9.24 -3.14 1.12
C VAL A 38 7.77 -3.50 1.04
N VAL A 39 6.90 -2.51 1.28
CA VAL A 39 5.44 -2.66 1.23
C VAL A 39 4.91 -1.91 0.03
N GLY A 40 4.19 -2.59 -0.87
CA GLY A 40 3.43 -1.99 -1.99
C GLY A 40 1.92 -2.15 -1.77
N ASN A 41 1.12 -1.34 -2.44
CA ASN A 41 -0.34 -1.51 -2.51
C ASN A 41 -0.71 -2.17 -3.84
N LEU A 42 -1.06 -3.47 -3.83
CA LEU A 42 -1.46 -4.20 -5.05
C LEU A 42 -2.92 -3.90 -5.37
N GLU A 43 -3.15 -3.00 -6.29
CA GLU A 43 -4.48 -2.50 -6.64
C GLU A 43 -5.11 -3.24 -7.83
N CYS A 44 -4.95 -4.55 -7.83
CA CYS A 44 -5.60 -5.48 -8.75
C CYS A 44 -5.52 -6.91 -8.18
N PRO A 45 -6.49 -7.78 -8.48
CA PRO A 45 -6.35 -9.20 -8.21
C PRO A 45 -5.26 -9.82 -9.10
N ALA A 46 -4.38 -10.62 -8.52
CA ALA A 46 -3.40 -11.44 -9.25
C ALA A 46 -3.90 -12.89 -9.26
N THR A 47 -4.70 -13.25 -10.27
CA THR A 47 -5.45 -14.51 -10.32
C THR A 47 -5.78 -14.94 -11.76
N LYS A 48 -5.90 -16.25 -11.96
CA LYS A 48 -6.46 -16.82 -13.22
C LYS A 48 -8.00 -16.90 -13.17
N ILE A 49 -8.62 -16.67 -12.01
CA ILE A 49 -10.08 -16.64 -11.89
C ILE A 49 -10.62 -15.45 -12.67
N ASN A 50 -11.60 -15.72 -13.53
CA ASN A 50 -12.28 -14.71 -14.32
C ASN A 50 -13.76 -14.70 -13.91
N ALA A 51 -14.05 -13.98 -12.81
CA ALA A 51 -15.38 -13.83 -12.22
C ALA A 51 -15.61 -12.36 -11.83
N PRO A 52 -15.62 -11.45 -12.83
CA PRO A 52 -15.66 -10.02 -12.58
C PRO A 52 -16.94 -9.61 -11.85
N VAL A 53 -16.80 -8.76 -10.84
CA VAL A 53 -17.94 -8.08 -10.22
C VAL A 53 -18.42 -6.95 -11.13
N PHE A 54 -19.69 -6.59 -11.03
CA PHE A 54 -20.23 -5.51 -11.85
C PHE A 54 -19.83 -4.15 -11.30
N LYS A 55 -18.81 -3.53 -11.92
CA LYS A 55 -18.33 -2.15 -11.61
C LYS A 55 -17.69 -1.53 -12.85
N GLN A 56 -17.41 -0.22 -12.77
CA GLN A 56 -16.89 0.54 -13.93
C GLN A 56 -15.50 0.10 -14.36
N TYR A 57 -14.58 -0.08 -13.41
CA TYR A 57 -13.21 -0.50 -13.66
C TYR A 57 -12.97 -1.84 -12.99
N ILE A 58 -12.51 -2.81 -13.77
CA ILE A 58 -12.28 -4.19 -13.33
C ILE A 58 -10.89 -4.60 -13.78
N PHE A 59 -10.06 -5.02 -12.85
CA PHE A 59 -8.67 -5.38 -13.10
C PHE A 59 -8.41 -6.85 -12.82
N ARG A 60 -7.35 -7.37 -13.45
CA ARG A 60 -6.83 -8.72 -13.21
C ARG A 60 -5.41 -8.85 -13.72
N ALA A 61 -4.47 -9.10 -12.82
CA ALA A 61 -3.08 -9.38 -13.14
C ALA A 61 -2.82 -10.89 -13.31
N GLU A 62 -1.74 -11.24 -14.00
CA GLU A 62 -1.25 -12.60 -14.05
C GLU A 62 -0.50 -12.94 -12.75
N PRO A 63 -0.82 -14.06 -12.08
CA PRO A 63 -0.17 -14.43 -10.81
C PRO A 63 1.35 -14.63 -10.92
N GLU A 64 1.82 -15.02 -12.07
CA GLU A 64 3.23 -15.28 -12.36
C GLU A 64 4.11 -14.04 -12.14
N TRP A 65 3.58 -12.84 -12.36
CA TRP A 65 4.28 -11.57 -12.15
C TRP A 65 4.61 -11.26 -10.69
N LEU A 66 3.96 -11.92 -9.75
CA LEU A 66 4.25 -11.73 -8.32
C LEU A 66 5.65 -12.20 -7.94
N ALA A 67 6.15 -13.26 -8.56
CA ALA A 67 7.51 -13.72 -8.34
C ALA A 67 8.56 -12.68 -8.77
N ASP A 68 8.27 -11.94 -9.84
CA ASP A 68 9.11 -10.86 -10.32
C ASP A 68 9.10 -9.67 -9.36
N LEU A 69 7.91 -9.27 -8.85
CA LEU A 69 7.83 -8.25 -7.80
C LEU A 69 8.67 -8.63 -6.57
N ARG A 70 8.64 -9.92 -6.19
CA ARG A 70 9.47 -10.43 -5.08
C ARG A 70 10.96 -10.35 -5.39
N ARG A 71 11.36 -10.67 -6.60
CA ARG A 71 12.76 -10.61 -7.08
C ARG A 71 13.30 -9.17 -7.07
N HIS A 72 12.44 -8.18 -7.38
CA HIS A 72 12.76 -6.75 -7.28
C HIS A 72 12.70 -6.20 -5.85
N GLY A 73 12.45 -7.05 -4.84
CA GLY A 73 12.58 -6.68 -3.44
C GLY A 73 11.27 -6.40 -2.71
N ILE A 74 10.10 -6.45 -3.35
CA ILE A 74 8.82 -6.29 -2.66
C ILE A 74 8.59 -7.47 -1.73
N THR A 75 8.39 -7.19 -0.44
CA THR A 75 8.25 -8.20 0.62
C THR A 75 6.83 -8.34 1.14
N HIS A 76 6.04 -7.28 1.03
CA HIS A 76 4.65 -7.22 1.50
C HIS A 76 3.77 -6.53 0.46
N LEU A 77 2.55 -7.03 0.28
CA LEU A 77 1.55 -6.41 -0.58
C LEU A 77 0.26 -6.15 0.19
N ASN A 78 -0.09 -4.88 0.31
CA ASN A 78 -1.38 -4.47 0.84
C ASN A 78 -2.49 -4.80 -0.17
N LEU A 79 -3.50 -5.51 0.30
CA LEU A 79 -4.71 -5.90 -0.44
C LEU A 79 -5.95 -5.19 0.10
N ALA A 80 -5.81 -4.29 1.09
CA ALA A 80 -6.93 -3.52 1.64
C ALA A 80 -7.25 -2.31 0.74
N ASN A 81 -7.70 -2.58 -0.47
CA ASN A 81 -8.09 -1.57 -1.46
C ASN A 81 -9.38 -1.97 -2.20
N ASN A 82 -9.94 -1.03 -2.97
CA ASN A 82 -11.21 -1.20 -3.65
C ASN A 82 -11.15 -2.13 -4.88
N HIS A 83 -9.95 -2.42 -5.41
CA HIS A 83 -9.77 -3.30 -6.56
C HIS A 83 -9.41 -4.74 -6.23
N SER A 84 -9.01 -5.05 -5.00
CA SER A 84 -8.63 -6.42 -4.62
C SER A 84 -9.74 -7.46 -4.80
N ILE A 85 -11.00 -7.01 -4.89
CA ILE A 85 -12.19 -7.88 -5.02
C ILE A 85 -12.81 -7.86 -6.43
N ASP A 86 -12.14 -7.30 -7.42
CA ASP A 86 -12.65 -7.16 -8.79
C ASP A 86 -13.02 -8.50 -9.44
N GLN A 87 -12.40 -9.59 -9.00
CA GLN A 87 -12.71 -10.96 -9.44
C GLN A 87 -13.46 -11.76 -8.35
N GLY A 88 -14.27 -11.05 -7.56
CA GLY A 88 -15.07 -11.65 -6.49
C GLY A 88 -14.23 -12.18 -5.31
N ARG A 89 -14.91 -12.86 -4.36
CA ARG A 89 -14.27 -13.39 -3.16
C ARG A 89 -13.29 -14.53 -3.47
N GLU A 90 -13.60 -15.33 -4.47
CA GLU A 90 -12.72 -16.41 -4.93
C GLU A 90 -11.44 -15.84 -5.54
N GLY A 91 -11.57 -14.80 -6.39
CA GLY A 91 -10.42 -14.08 -6.94
C GLY A 91 -9.56 -13.40 -5.87
N LEU A 92 -10.17 -12.79 -4.85
CA LEU A 92 -9.47 -12.24 -3.70
C LEU A 92 -8.65 -13.31 -2.97
N MET A 93 -9.26 -14.46 -2.64
CA MET A 93 -8.56 -15.53 -1.92
C MET A 93 -7.54 -16.24 -2.76
N ASP A 94 -7.74 -16.31 -4.06
CA ASP A 94 -6.73 -16.81 -5.00
C ASP A 94 -5.54 -15.85 -5.06
N THR A 95 -5.78 -14.55 -5.18
CA THR A 95 -4.75 -13.52 -5.08
C THR A 95 -3.96 -13.62 -3.78
N TYR A 96 -4.64 -13.77 -2.63
CA TYR A 96 -4.01 -13.94 -1.33
C TYR A 96 -3.03 -15.13 -1.32
N ARG A 97 -3.48 -16.29 -1.87
CA ARG A 97 -2.64 -17.50 -1.97
C ARG A 97 -1.46 -17.31 -2.93
N ASN A 98 -1.69 -16.67 -4.07
CA ASN A 98 -0.66 -16.43 -5.08
C ASN A 98 0.42 -15.46 -4.55
N VAL A 99 0.04 -14.41 -3.84
CA VAL A 99 0.96 -13.50 -3.16
C VAL A 99 1.83 -14.26 -2.15
N ALA A 100 1.20 -15.09 -1.29
CA ALA A 100 1.93 -15.90 -0.32
C ALA A 100 2.84 -16.94 -0.99
N ALA A 101 2.40 -17.59 -2.06
CA ALA A 101 3.18 -18.56 -2.82
C ALA A 101 4.41 -17.94 -3.52
N ALA A 102 4.33 -16.65 -3.90
CA ALA A 102 5.46 -15.89 -4.43
C ALA A 102 6.48 -15.47 -3.35
N GLY A 103 6.27 -15.83 -2.07
CA GLY A 103 7.12 -15.42 -0.97
C GLY A 103 6.95 -13.96 -0.53
N ILE A 104 5.77 -13.39 -0.82
CA ILE A 104 5.36 -12.05 -0.41
C ILE A 104 4.29 -12.19 0.68
N VAL A 105 4.33 -11.36 1.71
CA VAL A 105 3.32 -11.37 2.78
C VAL A 105 2.09 -10.57 2.35
N PRO A 106 0.90 -11.21 2.22
CA PRO A 106 -0.33 -10.48 1.95
C PRO A 106 -0.82 -9.78 3.22
N VAL A 107 -1.23 -8.52 3.09
CA VAL A 107 -1.70 -7.66 4.18
C VAL A 107 -3.12 -7.19 3.88
N GLY A 108 -3.97 -7.09 4.89
CA GLY A 108 -5.26 -6.44 4.78
C GLY A 108 -6.32 -7.23 3.99
N ALA A 109 -6.19 -8.54 3.89
CA ALA A 109 -7.20 -9.45 3.34
C ALA A 109 -7.24 -10.76 4.14
N GLY A 110 -8.34 -11.49 4.07
CA GLY A 110 -8.48 -12.76 4.78
C GLY A 110 -9.76 -13.51 4.42
N ARG A 111 -9.88 -14.75 4.93
CA ARG A 111 -11.06 -15.61 4.74
C ARG A 111 -12.31 -15.06 5.44
N THR A 112 -12.11 -14.19 6.40
CA THR A 112 -13.15 -13.45 7.12
C THR A 112 -12.67 -12.03 7.40
N MET A 113 -13.57 -11.12 7.75
CA MET A 113 -13.20 -9.78 8.20
C MET A 113 -12.26 -9.84 9.41
N GLN A 114 -12.48 -10.77 10.34
CA GLN A 114 -11.63 -10.94 11.51
C GLN A 114 -10.17 -11.28 11.15
N GLU A 115 -9.95 -12.05 10.08
CA GLU A 115 -8.60 -12.31 9.57
C GLU A 115 -8.04 -11.10 8.84
N ALA A 116 -8.85 -10.47 7.97
CA ALA A 116 -8.43 -9.34 7.14
C ALA A 116 -7.94 -8.13 7.95
N VAL A 117 -8.53 -7.87 9.12
CA VAL A 117 -8.20 -6.70 9.96
C VAL A 117 -7.01 -6.92 10.90
N ARG A 118 -6.38 -8.08 10.88
CA ARG A 118 -5.23 -8.36 11.76
C ARG A 118 -4.04 -7.50 11.39
N PRO A 119 -3.44 -6.81 12.36
CA PRO A 119 -2.15 -6.16 12.14
C PRO A 119 -1.08 -7.16 11.71
N VAL A 120 -0.20 -6.74 10.81
CA VAL A 120 0.93 -7.56 10.35
C VAL A 120 2.21 -7.06 11.01
N LEU A 121 2.97 -7.97 11.60
CA LEU A 121 4.30 -7.66 12.16
C LEU A 121 5.31 -7.60 11.01
N LEU A 122 5.81 -6.42 10.72
CA LEU A 122 6.81 -6.18 9.67
C LEU A 122 8.22 -6.53 10.15
N SER A 123 8.54 -6.25 11.41
CA SER A 123 9.84 -6.54 12.02
C SER A 123 9.69 -6.71 13.53
N GLU A 124 10.54 -7.58 14.11
CA GLU A 124 10.67 -7.74 15.56
C GLU A 124 11.79 -6.88 16.16
N ARG A 125 12.79 -6.54 15.34
CA ARG A 125 14.00 -5.81 15.75
C ARG A 125 14.27 -4.63 14.83
N PRO A 126 14.83 -3.54 15.35
CA PRO A 126 15.28 -3.29 16.73
C PRO A 126 14.13 -3.20 17.73
N ARG A 127 12.91 -2.86 17.29
CA ARG A 127 11.66 -2.90 18.04
C ARG A 127 10.55 -3.43 17.12
N ARG A 128 9.45 -3.89 17.70
CA ARG A 128 8.33 -4.38 16.90
C ARG A 128 7.74 -3.28 16.03
N VAL A 129 7.61 -3.56 14.73
CA VAL A 129 6.99 -2.66 13.77
C VAL A 129 5.72 -3.31 13.24
N TRP A 130 4.58 -2.69 13.48
CA TRP A 130 3.28 -3.18 13.06
C TRP A 130 2.74 -2.38 11.87
N LEU A 131 2.13 -3.07 10.93
CA LEU A 131 1.33 -2.48 9.86
C LEU A 131 -0.15 -2.78 10.10
N VAL A 132 -0.96 -1.72 10.17
CA VAL A 132 -2.42 -1.78 10.23
C VAL A 132 -2.94 -1.24 8.91
N ALA A 133 -3.58 -2.09 8.10
CA ALA A 133 -4.11 -1.70 6.79
C ALA A 133 -5.64 -1.71 6.79
N SER A 134 -6.26 -0.74 6.11
CA SER A 134 -7.71 -0.71 5.96
C SER A 134 -8.17 0.12 4.75
N LEU A 135 -9.17 -0.41 4.05
CA LEU A 135 -9.98 0.32 3.09
C LEU A 135 -11.00 1.19 3.83
N GLN A 136 -11.08 2.47 3.49
CA GLN A 136 -11.97 3.45 4.12
C GLN A 136 -13.02 4.01 3.15
N MET A 137 -13.50 3.15 2.27
CA MET A 137 -14.58 3.47 1.32
C MET A 137 -15.44 2.23 1.08
N ALA A 138 -16.63 2.42 0.53
CA ALA A 138 -17.52 1.32 0.17
C ALA A 138 -16.96 0.57 -1.05
N LEU A 139 -17.09 -0.75 -1.03
CA LEU A 139 -16.86 -1.58 -2.20
C LEU A 139 -18.06 -1.46 -3.15
N GLU A 140 -17.78 -1.20 -4.43
CA GLU A 140 -18.84 -1.06 -5.44
C GLU A 140 -19.52 -2.41 -5.69
N ASN A 141 -20.86 -2.39 -5.67
CA ASN A 141 -21.70 -3.55 -5.96
C ASN A 141 -21.30 -4.84 -5.22
N TYR A 142 -20.76 -4.69 -3.99
CA TYR A 142 -20.30 -5.81 -3.22
C TYR A 142 -20.76 -5.73 -1.76
N ALA A 143 -21.46 -6.75 -1.30
CA ALA A 143 -21.99 -6.79 0.05
C ALA A 143 -20.87 -6.99 1.09
N HIS A 144 -20.93 -6.21 2.17
CA HIS A 144 -20.10 -6.45 3.34
C HIS A 144 -20.62 -7.69 4.09
N LEU A 145 -19.85 -8.78 4.08
CA LEU A 145 -20.17 -10.04 4.75
C LEU A 145 -18.99 -10.44 5.65
N PRO A 146 -19.09 -10.25 6.97
CA PRO A 146 -17.95 -10.41 7.88
C PRO A 146 -17.42 -11.84 7.98
N ASP A 147 -18.26 -12.85 7.71
CA ASP A 147 -17.91 -14.28 7.79
C ASP A 147 -17.47 -14.85 6.42
N ARG A 148 -17.27 -13.99 5.43
CA ARG A 148 -16.81 -14.38 4.09
C ARG A 148 -15.48 -13.72 3.78
N PRO A 149 -14.73 -14.21 2.78
CA PRO A 149 -13.50 -13.59 2.34
C PRO A 149 -13.69 -12.10 2.07
N SER A 150 -12.82 -11.29 2.63
CA SER A 150 -12.94 -9.83 2.59
C SER A 150 -11.58 -9.16 2.65
N VAL A 151 -11.54 -7.91 2.21
CA VAL A 151 -10.46 -6.98 2.53
C VAL A 151 -10.70 -6.34 3.90
N SER A 152 -9.65 -5.85 4.54
CA SER A 152 -9.77 -5.07 5.77
C SER A 152 -10.55 -3.79 5.49
N GLN A 153 -11.76 -3.74 6.01
CA GLN A 153 -12.69 -2.60 5.87
C GLN A 153 -13.40 -2.39 7.20
N GLN A 154 -12.78 -1.62 8.07
CA GLN A 154 -13.29 -1.40 9.42
C GLN A 154 -13.48 0.09 9.70
N PRO A 155 -14.50 0.45 10.50
CA PRO A 155 -14.69 1.83 10.93
C PRO A 155 -13.45 2.40 11.62
N ILE A 156 -13.24 3.70 11.50
CA ILE A 156 -12.12 4.40 12.17
C ILE A 156 -12.09 4.14 13.69
N ASP A 157 -13.25 4.04 14.34
CA ASP A 157 -13.33 3.74 15.78
C ASP A 157 -12.72 2.35 16.12
N SER A 158 -12.90 1.37 15.23
CA SER A 158 -12.29 0.04 15.39
C SER A 158 -10.77 0.09 15.17
N LEU A 159 -10.30 0.90 14.22
CA LEU A 159 -8.87 1.16 14.01
C LEU A 159 -8.25 1.83 15.24
N VAL A 160 -8.88 2.87 15.79
CA VAL A 160 -8.48 3.54 17.05
C VAL A 160 -8.34 2.53 18.19
N GLN A 161 -9.32 1.64 18.35
CA GLN A 161 -9.24 0.60 19.39
C GLN A 161 -8.11 -0.41 19.13
N CYS A 162 -7.90 -0.80 17.86
CA CYS A 162 -6.83 -1.70 17.47
C CYS A 162 -5.45 -1.12 17.79
N ILE A 163 -5.20 0.13 17.36
CA ILE A 163 -3.95 0.86 17.58
C ILE A 163 -3.70 1.04 19.08
N SER A 164 -4.72 1.48 19.83
CA SER A 164 -4.61 1.64 21.28
C SER A 164 -4.29 0.33 22.01
N ARG A 165 -4.80 -0.81 21.54
CA ARG A 165 -4.46 -2.14 22.10
C ARG A 165 -3.00 -2.49 21.81
N LEU A 166 -2.51 -2.28 20.58
CA LEU A 166 -1.11 -2.53 20.21
C LEU A 166 -0.17 -1.68 21.08
N ARG A 167 -0.47 -0.38 21.21
CA ARG A 167 0.34 0.57 21.99
C ARG A 167 0.36 0.22 23.48
N ARG A 168 -0.76 -0.21 24.05
CA ARG A 168 -0.81 -0.67 25.45
C ARG A 168 -0.06 -1.98 25.68
N ALA A 169 -0.12 -2.90 24.71
CA ALA A 169 0.58 -4.19 24.78
C ALA A 169 2.09 -4.04 24.67
N ASP A 170 2.56 -3.09 23.86
CA ASP A 170 3.98 -2.77 23.70
C ASP A 170 4.15 -1.26 23.52
N PRO A 171 4.47 -0.52 24.60
CA PRO A 171 4.67 0.93 24.52
C PRO A 171 5.79 1.39 23.60
N ARG A 172 6.76 0.51 23.28
CA ARG A 172 7.90 0.84 22.41
C ARG A 172 7.72 0.44 20.95
N CYS A 173 6.66 -0.30 20.60
CA CYS A 173 6.44 -0.69 19.21
C CYS A 173 6.28 0.55 18.31
N TYR A 174 6.52 0.35 17.00
CA TYR A 174 6.23 1.35 15.98
C TYR A 174 5.01 0.91 15.17
N ILE A 175 4.00 1.75 15.06
CA ILE A 175 2.73 1.41 14.42
C ILE A 175 2.56 2.27 13.17
N ILE A 176 2.59 1.64 12.01
CA ILE A 176 2.31 2.25 10.72
C ILE A 176 0.86 1.93 10.36
N VAL A 177 0.11 2.94 9.96
CA VAL A 177 -1.24 2.78 9.43
C VAL A 177 -1.24 3.06 7.94
N SER A 178 -1.79 2.13 7.15
CA SER A 178 -1.96 2.28 5.71
C SER A 178 -3.44 2.29 5.38
N LEU A 179 -3.96 3.44 4.94
CA LEU A 179 -5.34 3.60 4.53
C LEU A 179 -5.44 3.76 3.02
N HIS A 180 -6.45 3.10 2.45
CA HIS A 180 -6.87 3.31 1.08
C HIS A 180 -8.17 4.13 1.12
N TRP A 181 -8.08 5.45 0.81
CA TRP A 181 -9.11 6.43 1.11
C TRP A 181 -9.04 7.70 0.27
N GLY A 182 -10.02 8.58 0.47
CA GLY A 182 -10.07 9.90 -0.19
C GLY A 182 -10.80 9.84 -1.52
N TRP A 183 -10.49 10.75 -2.41
CA TRP A 183 -11.08 10.84 -3.75
C TRP A 183 -9.99 10.72 -4.81
N GLU A 184 -10.26 9.90 -5.82
CA GLU A 184 -9.36 9.76 -6.96
C GLU A 184 -9.12 11.11 -7.66
N ASN A 185 -7.89 11.32 -8.10
CA ASN A 185 -7.47 12.51 -8.84
C ASN A 185 -7.65 13.85 -8.07
N HIS A 186 -7.61 13.80 -6.73
CA HIS A 186 -7.67 14.98 -5.89
C HIS A 186 -6.37 15.16 -5.13
N GLU A 187 -5.70 16.31 -5.38
CA GLU A 187 -4.45 16.68 -4.68
C GLU A 187 -4.71 17.30 -3.30
N GLU A 188 -5.94 17.74 -3.02
CA GLU A 188 -6.30 18.32 -1.72
C GLU A 188 -6.72 17.26 -0.71
N VAL A 189 -6.27 17.45 0.52
CA VAL A 189 -6.70 16.62 1.66
C VAL A 189 -8.07 17.09 2.13
N VAL A 190 -9.06 16.21 2.04
CA VAL A 190 -10.40 16.55 2.52
C VAL A 190 -10.45 16.61 4.06
N PRO A 191 -11.29 17.49 4.66
CA PRO A 191 -11.35 17.68 6.12
C PRO A 191 -11.54 16.37 6.91
N ARG A 192 -12.29 15.41 6.35
CA ARG A 192 -12.54 14.11 6.95
C ARG A 192 -11.25 13.26 7.06
N GLN A 193 -10.40 13.26 6.03
CA GLN A 193 -9.10 12.57 6.08
C GLN A 193 -8.24 13.12 7.21
N ARG A 194 -8.15 14.45 7.33
CA ARG A 194 -7.38 15.11 8.39
C ARG A 194 -7.90 14.74 9.78
N TYR A 195 -9.20 14.85 9.98
CA TYR A 195 -9.83 14.52 11.26
C TYR A 195 -9.55 13.07 11.67
N ASP A 196 -9.75 12.12 10.76
CA ASP A 196 -9.56 10.70 11.03
C ASP A 196 -8.07 10.35 11.23
N ALA A 197 -7.15 10.97 10.46
CA ALA A 197 -5.71 10.81 10.64
C ALA A 197 -5.25 11.22 12.03
N HIS A 198 -5.68 12.40 12.50
CA HIS A 198 -5.34 12.89 13.83
C HIS A 198 -5.82 11.93 14.92
N ARG A 199 -7.03 11.38 14.82
CA ARG A 199 -7.55 10.38 15.77
C ARG A 199 -6.70 9.11 15.81
N LEU A 200 -6.18 8.65 14.67
CA LEU A 200 -5.31 7.47 14.63
C LEU A 200 -3.95 7.76 15.28
N ILE A 201 -3.39 8.94 15.06
CA ILE A 201 -2.16 9.37 15.76
C ILE A 201 -2.42 9.49 17.26
N ASP A 202 -3.52 10.11 17.68
CA ASP A 202 -3.91 10.23 19.09
C ASP A 202 -4.11 8.86 19.78
N ALA A 203 -4.53 7.85 19.01
CA ALA A 203 -4.66 6.48 19.48
C ALA A 203 -3.31 5.76 19.66
N GLY A 204 -2.22 6.31 19.14
CA GLY A 204 -0.86 5.79 19.27
C GLY A 204 -0.21 5.29 17.98
N ALA A 205 -0.74 5.62 16.79
CA ALA A 205 -0.02 5.40 15.53
C ALA A 205 1.21 6.30 15.46
N ASP A 206 2.28 5.80 14.85
CA ASP A 206 3.55 6.53 14.69
C ASP A 206 3.72 7.11 13.29
N ALA A 207 3.05 6.56 12.29
CA ALA A 207 3.04 7.09 10.93
C ALA A 207 1.77 6.66 10.20
N LEU A 208 1.28 7.52 9.29
CA LEU A 208 0.27 7.16 8.31
C LEU A 208 0.86 7.27 6.91
N VAL A 209 0.67 6.22 6.08
CA VAL A 209 1.07 6.18 4.66
C VAL A 209 -0.11 5.68 3.85
N CYS A 210 -0.75 6.55 3.08
CA CYS A 210 -2.06 6.28 2.50
C CYS A 210 -2.06 6.33 0.96
N HIS A 211 -3.12 5.75 0.37
CA HIS A 211 -3.26 5.39 -1.03
C HIS A 211 -4.63 5.78 -1.59
N HIS A 212 -4.93 5.40 -2.83
CA HIS A 212 -6.19 5.56 -3.56
C HIS A 212 -6.30 6.81 -4.43
N THR A 213 -5.80 7.93 -3.98
CA THR A 213 -6.00 9.19 -4.71
C THR A 213 -5.29 9.22 -6.06
N HIS A 214 -4.38 8.27 -6.32
CA HIS A 214 -3.50 8.21 -7.50
C HIS A 214 -2.71 9.49 -7.72
N THR A 215 -2.72 10.40 -6.76
CA THR A 215 -1.99 11.66 -6.76
C THR A 215 -1.20 11.80 -5.46
N ARG A 216 -0.18 12.63 -5.53
CA ARG A 216 0.57 13.03 -4.36
C ARG A 216 -0.20 14.13 -3.62
N GLN A 217 -0.76 13.79 -2.45
CA GLN A 217 -1.38 14.76 -1.56
C GLN A 217 -0.35 15.39 -0.62
N PRO A 218 -0.60 16.60 -0.06
CA PRO A 218 0.23 17.18 0.98
C PRO A 218 0.48 16.25 2.14
N SER A 219 1.66 16.31 2.72
CA SER A 219 1.98 15.65 3.99
C SER A 219 1.80 16.61 5.17
N GLU A 220 1.67 16.05 6.37
CA GLU A 220 1.53 16.78 7.60
C GLU A 220 2.37 16.13 8.71
N THR A 221 2.89 16.91 9.62
CA THR A 221 3.43 16.42 10.89
C THR A 221 2.48 16.83 12.00
N TYR A 222 1.83 15.84 12.62
CA TYR A 222 0.94 16.04 13.75
C TYR A 222 1.50 15.33 14.98
N ARG A 223 1.69 16.06 16.09
CA ARG A 223 2.33 15.55 17.32
C ARG A 223 3.64 14.80 17.02
N GLU A 224 4.49 15.39 16.22
CA GLU A 224 5.79 14.84 15.79
C GLU A 224 5.67 13.54 14.98
N LYS A 225 4.49 13.18 14.50
CA LYS A 225 4.23 11.98 13.70
C LYS A 225 3.89 12.35 12.26
N PRO A 226 4.52 11.70 11.27
CA PRO A 226 4.29 12.00 9.86
C PRO A 226 2.96 11.39 9.39
N ILE A 227 2.24 12.15 8.58
CA ILE A 227 1.02 11.75 7.89
C ILE A 227 1.18 12.04 6.40
N PHE A 228 1.17 10.99 5.59
CA PHE A 228 1.16 11.04 4.13
C PHE A 228 -0.25 10.64 3.66
N TYR A 229 -1.06 11.62 3.32
CA TYR A 229 -2.48 11.44 2.99
C TYR A 229 -2.73 10.70 1.69
N GLY A 230 -1.79 10.82 0.73
CA GLY A 230 -1.75 10.09 -0.51
C GLY A 230 -0.34 10.17 -1.09
N ILE A 231 0.30 9.03 -1.35
CA ILE A 231 1.65 8.97 -1.92
C ILE A 231 1.66 8.72 -3.42
N GLY A 232 0.47 8.60 -4.04
CA GLY A 232 0.30 8.41 -5.48
C GLY A 232 0.63 7.00 -5.96
N ASN A 233 0.95 6.90 -7.24
CA ASN A 233 1.21 5.65 -7.94
C ASN A 233 2.66 5.18 -7.78
N PHE A 234 2.89 3.89 -8.03
CA PHE A 234 4.25 3.33 -8.16
C PHE A 234 4.44 2.64 -9.52
N ILE A 235 3.70 1.57 -9.78
CA ILE A 235 3.62 0.95 -11.12
C ILE A 235 2.19 1.14 -11.60
N PHE A 236 2.01 2.03 -12.56
CA PHE A 236 0.66 2.44 -12.98
C PHE A 236 0.71 3.09 -14.36
N ASP A 237 -0.38 3.02 -15.12
CA ASP A 237 -0.54 3.78 -16.36
C ASP A 237 -1.32 5.09 -16.09
N PRO A 238 -0.64 6.21 -15.80
CA PRO A 238 -1.29 7.44 -15.36
C PRO A 238 -2.20 8.00 -16.47
N GLN A 239 -3.44 8.32 -16.10
CA GLN A 239 -4.45 8.85 -17.02
C GLN A 239 -4.41 10.38 -17.09
N HIS A 240 -3.88 11.03 -16.06
CA HIS A 240 -3.75 12.49 -15.95
C HIS A 240 -2.32 12.84 -15.52
N ASP A 241 -1.86 14.06 -15.84
CA ASP A 241 -0.50 14.50 -15.47
C ASP A 241 -0.29 14.52 -13.96
N ILE A 242 -1.33 14.83 -13.16
CA ILE A 242 -1.26 14.81 -11.71
C ILE A 242 -0.98 13.41 -11.15
N ASN A 243 -1.38 12.34 -11.88
CA ASN A 243 -1.16 10.95 -11.48
C ASN A 243 0.29 10.48 -11.74
N ARG A 244 1.11 11.29 -12.40
CA ARG A 244 2.53 10.99 -12.59
C ARG A 244 3.36 11.29 -11.36
N ARG A 245 2.94 12.25 -10.54
CA ARG A 245 3.65 12.67 -9.33
C ARG A 245 3.31 11.75 -8.17
N ALA A 246 4.32 11.09 -7.64
CA ALA A 246 4.18 10.14 -6.55
C ALA A 246 5.39 10.18 -5.60
N ALA A 247 5.42 9.30 -4.61
CA ALA A 247 6.55 9.18 -3.71
C ALA A 247 6.76 7.76 -3.18
N ILE A 248 8.00 7.50 -2.77
CA ILE A 248 8.36 6.40 -1.88
C ILE A 248 8.56 6.99 -0.48
N VAL A 249 7.98 6.36 0.55
CA VAL A 249 8.20 6.73 1.95
C VAL A 249 9.15 5.71 2.56
N CYS A 250 10.35 6.16 2.93
CA CYS A 250 11.34 5.37 3.66
C CYS A 250 11.27 5.68 5.14
N LEU A 251 11.20 4.64 5.97
CA LEU A 251 11.15 4.72 7.43
C LEU A 251 12.38 3.99 7.97
N ARG A 252 13.30 4.72 8.60
CA ARG A 252 14.42 4.13 9.33
C ARG A 252 14.06 4.09 10.82
N ILE A 253 13.84 2.90 11.31
CA ILE A 253 13.37 2.67 12.67
C ILE A 253 14.50 2.03 13.48
N THR A 254 14.94 2.70 14.54
CA THR A 254 15.93 2.21 15.52
C THR A 254 15.26 1.87 16.85
N ASP A 255 16.02 1.48 17.86
CA ASP A 255 15.49 1.26 19.22
C ASP A 255 14.80 2.51 19.81
N SER A 256 15.31 3.70 19.50
CA SER A 256 14.90 4.97 20.14
C SER A 256 14.35 6.00 19.17
N THR A 257 14.74 5.96 17.89
CA THR A 257 14.37 6.96 16.88
C THR A 257 13.58 6.35 15.73
N ALA A 258 12.94 7.19 14.96
CA ALA A 258 12.39 6.86 13.66
C ALA A 258 12.54 8.08 12.74
N ASP A 259 13.38 7.94 11.73
CA ASP A 259 13.58 8.94 10.71
C ASP A 259 12.74 8.60 9.49
N VAL A 260 12.15 9.60 8.89
CA VAL A 260 11.27 9.44 7.73
C VAL A 260 11.81 10.26 6.57
N GLU A 261 12.04 9.60 5.46
CA GLU A 261 12.45 10.22 4.22
C GLU A 261 11.33 10.08 3.17
N TYR A 262 10.96 11.19 2.59
CA TYR A 262 9.99 11.28 1.51
C TYR A 262 10.75 11.45 0.19
N ILE A 263 10.70 10.43 -0.66
CA ILE A 263 11.45 10.37 -1.91
C ILE A 263 10.48 10.62 -3.08
N PRO A 264 10.50 11.80 -3.70
CA PRO A 264 9.66 12.08 -4.85
C PRO A 264 10.02 11.21 -6.05
N ILE A 265 9.00 10.70 -6.72
CA ILE A 265 9.12 9.97 -7.98
C ILE A 265 8.12 10.48 -9.01
N ASN A 266 8.46 10.31 -10.28
CA ASN A 266 7.56 10.48 -11.41
C ASN A 266 7.29 9.15 -12.09
N ILE A 267 6.04 8.95 -12.53
CA ILE A 267 5.67 7.80 -13.35
C ILE A 267 5.86 8.17 -14.82
N ASN A 268 6.90 7.62 -15.43
CA ASN A 268 7.19 7.79 -16.85
C ASN A 268 6.73 6.56 -17.64
N GLY A 269 5.72 6.73 -18.49
CA GLY A 269 4.99 5.59 -19.01
C GLY A 269 4.28 4.85 -17.89
N CYS A 270 4.78 3.66 -17.52
CA CYS A 270 4.28 2.86 -16.40
C CYS A 270 5.34 2.66 -15.30
N ARG A 271 6.46 3.37 -15.37
CA ARG A 271 7.68 3.13 -14.58
C ARG A 271 7.90 4.24 -13.57
N PRO A 272 8.20 3.91 -12.30
CA PRO A 272 8.65 4.90 -11.33
C PRO A 272 10.10 5.33 -11.61
N GLU A 273 10.34 6.61 -11.67
CA GLU A 273 11.65 7.24 -11.81
C GLU A 273 11.84 8.29 -10.71
N PHE A 274 13.03 8.40 -10.13
CA PHE A 274 13.30 9.41 -9.12
C PHE A 274 13.28 10.83 -9.71
N GLU A 275 12.70 11.78 -8.96
CA GLU A 275 12.85 13.20 -9.25
C GLU A 275 14.26 13.64 -8.78
N GLY A 276 15.20 13.89 -9.71
CA GLY A 276 16.58 14.28 -9.40
C GLY A 276 17.59 13.12 -9.39
N TYR A 277 18.80 13.39 -8.91
CA TYR A 277 19.86 12.39 -8.88
C TYR A 277 19.83 11.58 -7.58
N LEU A 278 20.11 10.29 -7.65
CA LEU A 278 20.25 9.40 -6.49
C LEU A 278 21.33 9.86 -5.48
N SER A 279 22.34 10.59 -5.96
CA SER A 279 23.38 11.20 -5.10
C SER A 279 22.84 12.25 -4.14
N ASP A 280 21.70 12.85 -4.47
CA ASP A 280 21.06 13.92 -3.68
C ASP A 280 20.13 13.33 -2.60
N LEU A 281 19.80 12.04 -2.74
CA LEU A 281 19.07 11.28 -1.73
C LEU A 281 20.07 10.85 -0.65
N ASN A 282 19.90 11.40 0.54
CA ASN A 282 20.75 11.07 1.71
C ASN A 282 20.42 9.65 2.24
N LEU A 283 20.38 8.66 1.32
CA LEU A 283 20.10 7.26 1.59
C LEU A 283 21.29 6.60 2.33
N SER A 284 21.73 7.19 3.41
CA SER A 284 22.64 6.55 4.35
C SER A 284 21.86 5.50 5.15
N PHE A 285 21.67 4.33 4.55
CA PHE A 285 21.14 3.15 5.24
C PHE A 285 22.19 2.52 6.16
#